data_755077cdd3bbbe22956a49dba7a4eb55
#
_entry.id   755077cdd3bbbe22956a49dba7a4eb55
#
_cell.length_a   1.000
_cell.length_b   1.000
_cell.length_c   1.000
_cell.angle_alpha   90.00
_cell.angle_beta   90.00
_cell.angle_gamma   90.00
#
_symmetry.space_group_name_H-M   'P 1'
#
loop_
_entity.id
_entity.type
_entity.pdbx_description
1 polymer ?
#
loop_
_entity_poly.entity_id
_entity_poly.type
_entity_poly.pdbx_seq_one_letter_code
_entity_poly.pdbx_strand_id
1 'polypeptide(L)'
;MLTLGPQLEKFETNFCKYTKAKYAVAVTNCTAALHLSLKALGIKKDDEVIIPDLTFVADANAVLACNAKPIVTDIXKENFFLSISNVKKNITKKTKAIIPVHIYGQVCNIEEILDVARDNDLKVIEDCAHAVGTFHNSKHVGXLXXTGCFSFYPTKNITTAEGGMVTTNSKKIAEKIRQLXSHGMTKSLKSRYSSGYPWVFDIVEPGYNYRMDEIRAALGITQLNRINKINELRKNASLYYHKNLQNIPGIILPDMVNDKSHSYHLYTIRVTKPFKLSRNQLFKKLKNNGIRTTVYWMPIHKYSAFRKFAKVSNVVNTSKIYNEILALPLFPTISKKHQDSVIKVIKSS
;
A
#
# COMPACT_ATOMS: atom_id res chain seq x y z
N MET A 1 23.97 -15.85 11.90
CA MET A 1 22.66 -16.32 11.45
C MET A 1 22.18 -15.37 10.35
N LEU A 2 21.72 -15.91 9.21
CA LEU A 2 21.31 -15.04 8.07
C LEU A 2 19.78 -14.93 7.92
N THR A 3 19.04 -15.55 8.83
CA THR A 3 17.59 -15.49 8.87
C THR A 3 17.10 -15.57 10.32
N LEU A 4 16.04 -14.85 10.65
CA LEU A 4 15.41 -14.79 11.98
C LEU A 4 16.43 -14.48 13.10
N GLY A 5 17.27 -13.49 12.86
CA GLY A 5 18.33 -13.08 13.78
C GLY A 5 18.16 -11.66 14.29
N PRO A 6 19.23 -11.06 14.85
CA PRO A 6 19.14 -9.78 15.57
C PRO A 6 18.81 -8.56 14.69
N GLN A 7 19.19 -8.55 13.41
CA GLN A 7 18.83 -7.41 12.56
C GLN A 7 17.33 -7.40 12.28
N LEU A 8 16.74 -8.57 12.09
CA LEU A 8 15.29 -8.68 11.91
C LEU A 8 14.55 -8.19 13.16
N GLU A 9 14.94 -8.67 14.35
CA GLU A 9 14.35 -8.23 15.63
C GLU A 9 14.48 -6.70 15.80
N LYS A 10 15.65 -6.17 15.48
CA LYS A 10 15.93 -4.72 15.57
C LYS A 10 15.08 -3.92 14.58
N PHE A 11 14.94 -4.39 13.33
CA PHE A 11 14.11 -3.73 12.32
C PHE A 11 12.65 -3.67 12.77
N GLU A 12 12.09 -4.80 13.22
CA GLU A 12 10.72 -4.87 13.74
C GLU A 12 10.52 -3.93 14.94
N THR A 13 11.46 -3.95 15.89
CA THR A 13 11.43 -3.07 17.08
C THR A 13 11.46 -1.60 16.67
N ASN A 14 12.35 -1.23 15.76
CA ASN A 14 12.44 0.15 15.28
C ASN A 14 11.19 0.57 14.52
N PHE A 15 10.59 -0.34 13.75
CA PHE A 15 9.34 -0.06 13.03
C PHE A 15 8.19 0.13 14.02
N CYS A 16 8.10 -0.67 15.09
CA CYS A 16 7.15 -0.45 16.18
C CYS A 16 7.35 0.93 16.83
N LYS A 17 8.60 1.29 17.12
CA LYS A 17 8.91 2.62 17.72
C LYS A 17 8.47 3.76 16.82
N TYR A 18 8.69 3.62 15.51
CA TYR A 18 8.36 4.66 14.53
C TYR A 18 6.84 4.79 14.34
N THR A 19 6.14 3.69 14.16
CA THR A 19 4.69 3.69 13.87
C THR A 19 3.82 3.75 15.12
N LYS A 20 4.39 3.42 16.30
CA LYS A 20 3.69 3.25 17.58
C LYS A 20 2.77 2.01 17.60
N ALA A 21 2.90 1.11 16.63
CA ALA A 21 2.23 -0.19 16.68
C ALA A 21 2.84 -1.06 17.78
N LYS A 22 2.03 -1.88 18.43
CA LYS A 22 2.52 -2.80 19.49
C LYS A 22 3.38 -3.91 18.92
N TYR A 23 3.08 -4.37 17.72
CA TYR A 23 3.79 -5.47 17.05
C TYR A 23 4.02 -5.14 15.60
N ALA A 24 5.20 -5.51 15.11
CA ALA A 24 5.58 -5.48 13.70
C ALA A 24 6.17 -6.85 13.35
N VAL A 25 5.79 -7.39 12.20
CA VAL A 25 6.30 -8.67 11.71
C VAL A 25 6.80 -8.47 10.28
N ALA A 26 8.11 -8.60 10.09
CA ALA A 26 8.72 -8.41 8.77
C ALA A 26 8.50 -9.66 7.91
N VAL A 27 8.22 -9.43 6.62
CA VAL A 27 7.90 -10.48 5.65
C VAL A 27 8.59 -10.20 4.31
N THR A 28 8.53 -11.16 3.38
CA THR A 28 9.24 -11.08 2.09
C THR A 28 8.78 -9.92 1.19
N ASN A 29 7.53 -9.49 1.28
CA ASN A 29 6.96 -8.39 0.47
C ASN A 29 5.56 -8.04 0.99
N CYS A 30 4.96 -6.95 0.47
CA CYS A 30 3.64 -6.51 0.90
C CYS A 30 2.51 -7.48 0.50
N THR A 31 2.65 -8.18 -0.62
CA THR A 31 1.65 -9.19 -1.03
C THR A 31 1.55 -10.30 0.03
N ALA A 32 2.71 -10.74 0.54
CA ALA A 32 2.78 -11.69 1.65
C ALA A 32 2.16 -11.09 2.94
N ALA A 33 2.39 -9.79 3.20
CA ALA A 33 1.81 -9.10 4.35
C ALA A 33 0.27 -9.12 4.29
N LEU A 34 -0.30 -8.77 3.12
CA LEU A 34 -1.75 -8.77 2.88
C LEU A 34 -2.32 -10.18 3.05
N HIS A 35 -1.69 -11.17 2.40
CA HIS A 35 -2.14 -12.57 2.45
C HIS A 35 -2.13 -13.10 3.89
N LEU A 36 -1.02 -12.89 4.63
CA LEU A 36 -0.92 -13.32 6.02
C LEU A 36 -1.91 -12.61 6.93
N SER A 37 -2.18 -11.32 6.69
CA SER A 37 -3.18 -10.57 7.44
C SER A 37 -4.57 -11.15 7.24
N LEU A 38 -4.94 -11.43 6.00
CA LEU A 38 -6.23 -12.06 5.66
C LEU A 38 -6.35 -13.43 6.36
N LYS A 39 -5.31 -14.28 6.26
CA LYS A 39 -5.30 -15.61 6.91
C LYS A 39 -5.40 -15.49 8.43
N ALA A 40 -4.62 -14.58 9.04
CA ALA A 40 -4.60 -14.41 10.50
C ALA A 40 -5.94 -13.87 11.03
N LEU A 41 -6.69 -13.13 10.19
CA LEU A 41 -8.03 -12.63 10.51
C LEU A 41 -9.13 -13.63 10.17
N GLY A 42 -8.78 -14.82 9.69
CA GLY A 42 -9.71 -15.92 9.47
C GLY A 42 -10.43 -15.90 8.12
N ILE A 43 -9.93 -15.11 7.17
CA ILE A 43 -10.52 -15.10 5.80
C ILE A 43 -10.23 -16.44 5.14
N LYS A 44 -11.26 -17.03 4.56
CA LYS A 44 -11.23 -18.39 4.03
C LYS A 44 -12.04 -18.50 2.74
N LYS A 45 -12.12 -19.70 2.21
CA LYS A 45 -12.85 -20.02 0.99
C LYS A 45 -14.29 -19.45 1.05
N ASP A 46 -14.69 -18.82 -0.04
CA ASP A 46 -16.01 -18.25 -0.30
C ASP A 46 -16.36 -16.98 0.49
N ASP A 47 -15.49 -16.52 1.39
CA ASP A 47 -15.61 -15.18 1.99
C ASP A 47 -15.40 -14.11 0.91
N GLU A 48 -16.03 -12.97 1.12
CA GLU A 48 -15.87 -11.80 0.23
C GLU A 48 -15.04 -10.73 0.92
N VAL A 49 -14.11 -10.12 0.16
CA VAL A 49 -13.27 -9.03 0.65
C VAL A 49 -13.41 -7.85 -0.33
N ILE A 50 -13.83 -6.70 0.18
CA ILE A 50 -13.99 -5.48 -0.63
C ILE A 50 -12.63 -4.81 -0.82
N ILE A 51 -12.31 -4.47 -2.07
CA ILE A 51 -11.07 -3.77 -2.45
C ILE A 51 -11.41 -2.64 -3.43
N PRO A 52 -10.60 -1.56 -3.49
CA PRO A 52 -10.79 -0.55 -4.53
C PRO A 52 -10.38 -1.07 -5.90
N ASP A 53 -11.03 -0.58 -6.95
CA ASP A 53 -10.66 -0.91 -8.32
C ASP A 53 -9.35 -0.23 -8.76
N LEU A 54 -9.04 0.94 -8.17
CA LEU A 54 -7.78 1.64 -8.42
C LEU A 54 -6.77 1.29 -7.33
N THR A 55 -6.12 0.17 -7.51
CA THR A 55 -5.04 -0.30 -6.62
C THR A 55 -4.08 -1.19 -7.40
N PHE A 56 -3.02 -1.62 -6.73
CA PHE A 56 -2.12 -2.64 -7.28
C PHE A 56 -2.75 -4.03 -7.16
N VAL A 57 -2.45 -4.89 -8.11
CA VAL A 57 -3.02 -6.24 -8.21
C VAL A 57 -2.78 -7.10 -6.96
N ALA A 58 -1.86 -6.72 -6.09
CA ALA A 58 -1.54 -7.47 -4.86
C ALA A 58 -2.75 -7.64 -3.95
N ASP A 59 -3.64 -6.61 -3.85
CA ASP A 59 -4.84 -6.71 -3.03
C ASP A 59 -5.75 -7.84 -3.51
N ALA A 60 -6.04 -7.87 -4.82
CA ALA A 60 -6.88 -8.91 -5.40
C ALA A 60 -6.21 -10.29 -5.29
N ASN A 61 -4.90 -10.36 -5.58
CA ASN A 61 -4.15 -11.62 -5.51
C ASN A 61 -4.11 -12.20 -4.10
N ALA A 62 -3.94 -11.35 -3.07
CA ALA A 62 -3.91 -11.80 -1.67
C ALA A 62 -5.27 -12.39 -1.25
N VAL A 63 -6.37 -11.78 -1.72
CA VAL A 63 -7.72 -12.31 -1.47
C VAL A 63 -7.89 -13.68 -2.15
N LEU A 64 -7.52 -13.78 -3.44
CA LEU A 64 -7.61 -15.04 -4.18
C LEU A 64 -6.74 -16.15 -3.58
N ALA A 65 -5.57 -15.78 -3.02
CA ALA A 65 -4.67 -16.74 -2.35
C ALA A 65 -5.32 -17.35 -1.08
N CYS A 66 -6.34 -16.68 -0.51
CA CYS A 66 -7.14 -17.23 0.58
C CYS A 66 -8.32 -18.09 0.08
N ASN A 67 -8.45 -18.30 -1.23
CA ASN A 67 -9.63 -18.89 -1.88
C ASN A 67 -10.90 -18.06 -1.62
N ALA A 68 -10.74 -16.79 -1.26
CA ALA A 68 -11.82 -15.82 -1.05
C ALA A 68 -12.08 -15.05 -2.34
N LYS A 69 -13.16 -14.30 -2.37
CA LYS A 69 -13.59 -13.58 -3.57
C LYS A 69 -13.34 -12.07 -3.44
N PRO A 70 -12.51 -11.47 -4.28
CA PRO A 70 -12.38 -10.01 -4.29
C PRO A 70 -13.66 -9.37 -4.82
N ILE A 71 -14.19 -8.40 -4.08
CA ILE A 71 -15.31 -7.55 -4.50
C ILE A 71 -14.71 -6.20 -4.86
N VAL A 72 -14.54 -5.99 -6.16
CA VAL A 72 -13.89 -4.80 -6.71
C VAL A 72 -14.90 -3.68 -6.78
N THR A 73 -14.67 -2.58 -6.04
CA THR A 73 -15.62 -1.47 -5.93
C THR A 73 -15.00 -0.15 -6.41
N ASP A 74 -15.88 0.79 -6.79
CA ASP A 74 -15.50 2.09 -7.35
C ASP A 74 -14.88 3.00 -6.27
N ILE A 75 -14.21 4.02 -6.75
CA ILE A 75 -13.58 5.06 -5.93
C ILE A 75 -14.40 6.36 -5.99
N UNK A 76 -14.11 7.22 -5.08
CA UNK A 76 -14.71 8.40 -5.04
C UNK A 76 -14.43 9.12 -6.25
N LYS A 77 -15.21 10.06 -6.70
CA LYS A 77 -15.09 10.86 -7.93
C LYS A 77 -14.02 11.94 -7.81
N GLU A 78 -13.89 12.48 -6.62
CA GLU A 78 -13.02 13.63 -6.33
C GLU A 78 -11.58 13.20 -6.05
N ASN A 79 -11.41 12.00 -5.56
CA ASN A 79 -10.10 11.49 -5.12
C ASN A 79 -9.97 10.01 -5.52
N PHE A 80 -8.96 9.34 -4.97
CA PHE A 80 -8.59 7.98 -5.37
C PHE A 80 -9.01 6.92 -4.34
N PHE A 81 -9.84 7.30 -3.35
CA PHE A 81 -10.19 6.42 -2.22
C PHE A 81 -11.48 5.65 -2.49
N LEU A 82 -11.67 4.55 -1.76
CA LEU A 82 -12.90 3.75 -1.83
C LEU A 82 -14.14 4.63 -1.67
N SER A 83 -15.11 4.47 -2.54
CA SER A 83 -16.41 5.11 -2.44
C SER A 83 -17.26 4.39 -1.39
N ILE A 84 -17.58 5.07 -0.29
CA ILE A 84 -18.34 4.50 0.83
C ILE A 84 -19.73 4.03 0.36
N SER A 85 -20.39 4.80 -0.51
CA SER A 85 -21.71 4.41 -1.05
C SER A 85 -21.61 3.11 -1.86
N ASN A 86 -20.51 2.93 -2.60
CA ASN A 86 -20.28 1.68 -3.35
C ASN A 86 -19.89 0.53 -2.41
N VAL A 87 -19.13 0.79 -1.36
CA VAL A 87 -18.83 -0.22 -0.32
C VAL A 87 -20.13 -0.75 0.26
N LYS A 88 -21.00 0.16 0.76
CA LYS A 88 -22.29 -0.22 1.38
C LYS A 88 -23.18 -1.06 0.45
N LYS A 89 -23.23 -0.70 -0.85
CA LYS A 89 -24.04 -1.44 -1.85
C LYS A 89 -23.51 -2.85 -2.13
N ASN A 90 -22.22 -3.10 -1.85
CA ASN A 90 -21.60 -4.38 -2.19
C ASN A 90 -21.39 -5.30 -0.98
N ILE A 91 -21.77 -4.87 0.22
CA ILE A 91 -21.75 -5.72 1.42
C ILE A 91 -22.84 -6.79 1.30
N THR A 92 -22.45 -8.04 1.56
CA THR A 92 -23.34 -9.19 1.63
C THR A 92 -23.06 -9.97 2.93
N LYS A 93 -23.83 -11.00 3.21
CA LYS A 93 -23.58 -11.92 4.36
C LYS A 93 -22.22 -12.61 4.28
N LYS A 94 -21.64 -12.70 3.07
CA LYS A 94 -20.31 -13.31 2.84
C LYS A 94 -19.17 -12.32 3.00
N THR A 95 -19.44 -11.02 3.03
CA THR A 95 -18.40 -10.00 3.19
C THR A 95 -17.82 -10.11 4.59
N LYS A 96 -16.49 -10.23 4.69
CA LYS A 96 -15.78 -10.40 5.97
C LYS A 96 -14.70 -9.33 6.18
N ALA A 97 -14.25 -8.66 5.11
CA ALA A 97 -13.17 -7.68 5.26
C ALA A 97 -13.24 -6.60 4.17
N ILE A 98 -12.57 -5.48 4.47
CA ILE A 98 -12.31 -4.38 3.52
C ILE A 98 -10.81 -4.13 3.54
N ILE A 99 -10.21 -3.91 2.36
CA ILE A 99 -8.83 -3.46 2.23
C ILE A 99 -8.84 -2.03 1.66
N PRO A 100 -8.84 -1.00 2.52
CA PRO A 100 -8.61 0.37 2.05
C PRO A 100 -7.13 0.56 1.73
N VAL A 101 -6.85 1.43 0.76
CA VAL A 101 -5.50 1.71 0.29
C VAL A 101 -5.16 3.18 0.56
N HIS A 102 -4.04 3.44 1.23
CA HIS A 102 -3.49 4.78 1.42
C HIS A 102 -2.70 5.16 0.16
N ILE A 103 -3.44 5.30 -0.95
CA ILE A 103 -2.86 5.36 -2.30
C ILE A 103 -2.00 6.63 -2.46
N TYR A 104 -0.89 6.50 -3.16
CA TYR A 104 0.11 7.55 -3.47
C TYR A 104 0.76 8.16 -2.22
N GLY A 105 0.45 7.63 -1.02
CA GLY A 105 1.01 8.09 0.24
C GLY A 105 0.08 8.99 1.04
N GLN A 106 -1.14 9.22 0.59
CA GLN A 106 -2.15 10.03 1.28
C GLN A 106 -3.05 9.13 2.13
N VAL A 107 -3.41 9.60 3.33
CA VAL A 107 -4.36 8.86 4.16
C VAL A 107 -5.72 8.80 3.45
N CYS A 108 -6.31 7.61 3.38
CA CYS A 108 -7.63 7.44 2.79
C CYS A 108 -8.74 7.89 3.78
N ASN A 109 -9.99 7.83 3.35
CA ASN A 109 -11.16 8.19 4.17
C ASN A 109 -11.42 7.12 5.25
N ILE A 110 -10.43 6.94 6.12
CA ILE A 110 -10.36 5.79 7.05
C ILE A 110 -11.49 5.81 8.08
N GLU A 111 -11.90 6.98 8.56
CA GLU A 111 -12.98 7.10 9.56
C GLU A 111 -14.28 6.51 9.01
N GLU A 112 -14.66 6.92 7.79
CA GLU A 112 -15.88 6.43 7.14
C GLU A 112 -15.83 4.92 6.91
N ILE A 113 -14.64 4.39 6.56
CA ILE A 113 -14.44 2.95 6.35
C ILE A 113 -14.59 2.19 7.68
N LEU A 114 -14.03 2.75 8.77
CA LEU A 114 -14.14 2.14 10.09
C LEU A 114 -15.59 2.12 10.59
N ASP A 115 -16.35 3.19 10.33
CA ASP A 115 -17.77 3.23 10.67
C ASP A 115 -18.54 2.12 9.93
N VAL A 116 -18.36 2.02 8.62
CA VAL A 116 -19.01 0.96 7.82
C VAL A 116 -18.59 -0.43 8.31
N ALA A 117 -17.30 -0.60 8.62
CA ALA A 117 -16.78 -1.90 9.07
C ALA A 117 -17.38 -2.29 10.43
N ARG A 118 -17.48 -1.32 11.36
CA ARG A 118 -18.10 -1.54 12.67
C ARG A 118 -19.58 -1.91 12.55
N ASP A 119 -20.32 -1.16 11.73
CA ASP A 119 -21.77 -1.37 11.54
C ASP A 119 -22.09 -2.74 10.91
N ASN A 120 -21.11 -3.36 10.24
CA ASN A 120 -21.31 -4.63 9.51
C ASN A 120 -20.40 -5.76 9.99
N ASP A 121 -19.72 -5.59 11.14
CA ASP A 121 -18.78 -6.57 11.73
C ASP A 121 -17.69 -7.02 10.72
N LEU A 122 -17.13 -6.07 9.96
CA LEU A 122 -16.08 -6.35 8.97
C LEU A 122 -14.69 -6.08 9.52
N LYS A 123 -13.73 -6.88 9.09
CA LYS A 123 -12.30 -6.66 9.41
C LYS A 123 -11.73 -5.61 8.44
N VAL A 124 -10.82 -4.77 8.93
CA VAL A 124 -10.13 -3.78 8.08
C VAL A 124 -8.64 -4.10 8.06
N ILE A 125 -8.10 -4.24 6.85
CA ILE A 125 -6.66 -4.45 6.58
C ILE A 125 -6.18 -3.25 5.78
N GLU A 126 -5.34 -2.41 6.39
CA GLU A 126 -4.84 -1.21 5.70
C GLU A 126 -3.74 -1.59 4.72
N ASP A 127 -3.91 -1.33 3.41
CA ASP A 127 -2.79 -1.36 2.49
C ASP A 127 -2.03 -0.03 2.62
N CYS A 128 -0.89 -0.12 3.29
CA CYS A 128 0.03 0.99 3.56
C CYS A 128 1.27 0.93 2.64
N ALA A 129 1.20 0.22 1.50
CA ALA A 129 2.36 0.03 0.62
C ALA A 129 2.96 1.34 0.11
N HIS A 130 2.21 2.44 0.13
CA HIS A 130 2.66 3.78 -0.28
C HIS A 130 2.84 4.74 0.91
N ALA A 131 2.67 4.29 2.16
CA ALA A 131 2.29 5.20 3.24
C ALA A 131 3.20 5.13 4.48
N VAL A 132 4.47 4.71 4.34
CA VAL A 132 5.42 4.80 5.45
C VAL A 132 5.66 6.28 5.76
N GLY A 133 5.31 6.69 6.99
CA GLY A 133 5.40 8.09 7.43
C GLY A 133 4.15 8.91 7.13
N THR A 134 3.03 8.26 6.85
CA THR A 134 1.71 8.89 6.75
C THR A 134 0.98 8.74 8.10
N PHE A 135 0.35 9.81 8.55
CA PHE A 135 -0.33 9.85 9.85
C PHE A 135 -1.75 10.37 9.69
N HIS A 136 -2.65 9.83 10.49
CA HIS A 136 -4.01 10.31 10.67
C HIS A 136 -4.21 10.70 12.14
N ASN A 137 -4.52 11.97 12.38
CA ASN A 137 -4.74 12.49 13.76
C ASN A 137 -3.58 12.06 14.70
N SER A 138 -2.33 12.28 14.25
CA SER A 138 -1.08 11.97 14.97
C SER A 138 -0.80 10.46 15.16
N LYS A 139 -1.66 9.58 14.65
CA LYS A 139 -1.43 8.13 14.65
C LYS A 139 -0.94 7.69 13.27
N HIS A 140 0.12 6.89 13.23
CA HIS A 140 0.61 6.35 11.96
C HIS A 140 -0.43 5.42 11.33
N VAL A 141 -0.63 5.50 10.01
CA VAL A 141 -1.49 4.53 9.32
C VAL A 141 -0.90 3.11 9.48
N GLY A 142 -1.76 2.12 9.41
CA GLY A 142 -1.39 0.73 9.69
C GLY A 142 -1.51 0.34 11.18
N UNK A 143 -1.94 1.11 11.85
CA UNK A 143 -2.21 0.89 13.16
C UNK A 143 -3.56 1.26 13.50
N LEU A 144 -4.29 1.78 12.54
CA LEU A 144 -5.64 2.31 12.82
C LEU A 144 -6.72 1.22 12.89
N UNK A 145 -6.44 0.14 12.15
CA UNK A 145 -7.30 -0.98 12.08
C UNK A 145 -6.71 -2.22 12.71
N UNK A 146 -7.06 -3.36 12.22
CA UNK A 146 -6.67 -4.61 12.50
C UNK A 146 -5.27 -4.90 12.23
N THR A 147 -4.90 -4.78 10.95
CA THR A 147 -3.51 -4.89 10.50
C THR A 147 -3.17 -3.81 9.47
N GLY A 148 -1.89 -3.37 9.44
CA GLY A 148 -1.35 -2.52 8.37
C GLY A 148 -0.28 -3.26 7.60
N CYS A 149 -0.30 -3.19 6.27
CA CYS A 149 0.60 -3.95 5.38
C CYS A 149 1.48 -2.98 4.59
N PHE A 150 2.80 -3.07 4.78
CA PHE A 150 3.77 -2.13 4.20
C PHE A 150 4.64 -2.82 3.17
N SER A 151 5.12 -2.04 2.20
CA SER A 151 6.03 -2.49 1.14
C SER A 151 7.38 -1.78 1.23
N PHE A 152 8.45 -2.54 1.04
CA PHE A 152 9.80 -2.01 0.92
C PHE A 152 10.41 -2.34 -0.44
N TYR A 153 9.56 -2.40 -1.49
CA TYR A 153 9.97 -2.54 -2.88
C TYR A 153 10.81 -1.32 -3.29
N PRO A 154 11.72 -1.44 -4.28
CA PRO A 154 12.67 -0.34 -4.61
C PRO A 154 12.06 1.02 -4.92
N THR A 155 10.81 1.08 -5.41
CA THR A 155 10.18 2.36 -5.71
C THR A 155 9.55 3.05 -4.49
N LYS A 156 9.46 2.34 -3.35
CA LYS A 156 8.80 2.88 -2.14
C LYS A 156 9.65 3.93 -1.44
N ASN A 157 9.07 4.64 -0.48
CA ASN A 157 9.76 5.71 0.22
C ASN A 157 11.01 5.22 0.95
N ILE A 158 10.95 3.99 1.49
CA ILE A 158 12.13 3.25 1.95
C ILE A 158 12.11 1.86 1.31
N THR A 159 13.29 1.26 1.13
CA THR A 159 13.41 -0.03 0.44
C THR A 159 14.33 -1.00 1.17
N THR A 160 14.03 -2.29 1.00
CA THR A 160 14.93 -3.39 1.37
C THR A 160 15.22 -4.27 0.15
N ALA A 161 15.17 -3.70 -1.07
CA ALA A 161 15.10 -4.38 -2.36
C ALA A 161 13.76 -5.11 -2.51
N GLU A 162 13.55 -6.20 -1.81
CA GLU A 162 12.25 -6.83 -1.57
C GLU A 162 11.99 -6.85 -0.07
N GLY A 163 10.76 -6.62 0.33
CA GLY A 163 10.39 -6.66 1.74
C GLY A 163 9.00 -6.13 2.00
N GLY A 164 8.48 -6.50 3.16
CA GLY A 164 7.22 -5.99 3.67
C GLY A 164 7.19 -6.04 5.18
N MET A 165 6.14 -5.47 5.76
CA MET A 165 5.93 -5.49 7.20
C MET A 165 4.43 -5.54 7.47
N VAL A 166 4.02 -6.36 8.44
CA VAL A 166 2.69 -6.28 9.00
C VAL A 166 2.78 -5.59 10.35
N THR A 167 1.95 -4.58 10.60
CA THR A 167 1.78 -4.00 11.94
C THR A 167 0.42 -4.38 12.50
N THR A 168 0.36 -4.53 13.83
CA THR A 168 -0.90 -4.80 14.54
C THR A 168 -0.77 -4.45 16.02
N ASN A 169 -1.90 -4.21 16.67
CA ASN A 169 -1.94 -4.01 18.11
C ASN A 169 -2.37 -5.29 18.86
N SER A 170 -2.64 -6.37 18.13
CA SER A 170 -3.06 -7.67 18.69
C SER A 170 -1.89 -8.66 18.74
N LYS A 171 -1.55 -9.10 19.97
CA LYS A 171 -0.54 -10.16 20.18
C LYS A 171 -0.92 -11.44 19.41
N LYS A 172 -2.20 -11.83 19.51
CA LYS A 172 -2.72 -13.05 18.86
C LYS A 172 -2.51 -13.00 17.33
N ILE A 173 -2.79 -11.87 16.71
CA ILE A 173 -2.59 -11.70 15.25
C ILE A 173 -1.10 -11.75 14.91
N ALA A 174 -0.25 -11.05 15.68
CA ALA A 174 1.20 -11.04 15.43
C ALA A 174 1.79 -12.45 15.53
N GLU A 175 1.41 -13.21 16.58
CA GLU A 175 1.87 -14.59 16.78
C GLU A 175 1.40 -15.50 15.65
N LYS A 176 0.14 -15.35 15.23
CA LYS A 176 -0.43 -16.11 14.12
C LYS A 176 0.34 -15.85 12.82
N ILE A 177 0.66 -14.58 12.54
CA ILE A 177 1.45 -14.21 11.36
C ILE A 177 2.86 -14.79 11.42
N ARG A 178 3.53 -14.73 12.60
CA ARG A 178 4.86 -15.33 12.80
C ARG A 178 4.84 -16.85 12.58
N GLN A 179 3.79 -17.50 12.98
CA GLN A 179 3.59 -18.94 12.75
C GLN A 179 3.40 -19.20 11.25
N LEU A 180 2.46 -18.53 10.64
CA LEU A 180 2.19 -18.68 9.20
C LEU A 180 3.38 -18.34 8.31
N UNK A 181 4.19 -17.25 8.67
CA UNK A 181 5.26 -16.80 8.06
C UNK A 181 6.25 -17.71 8.00
N SER A 182 6.15 -18.91 8.86
CA SER A 182 7.24 -19.88 8.97
C SER A 182 6.68 -21.31 8.96
N HIS A 183 6.04 -21.69 7.90
CA HIS A 183 5.51 -23.03 7.60
C HIS A 183 4.45 -23.54 8.61
N GLY A 184 3.86 -22.68 9.45
CA GLY A 184 2.88 -23.12 10.46
C GLY A 184 3.51 -23.79 11.67
N MET A 185 4.82 -23.64 11.88
CA MET A 185 5.57 -24.30 12.97
C MET A 185 5.18 -23.77 14.34
N THR A 186 5.11 -24.69 15.33
CA THR A 186 4.83 -24.33 16.73
C THR A 186 6.02 -23.73 17.47
N LYS A 187 7.24 -23.98 16.99
CA LYS A 187 8.48 -23.47 17.61
C LYS A 187 9.24 -22.57 16.66
N SER A 188 9.66 -21.43 17.16
CA SER A 188 10.60 -20.55 16.41
C SER A 188 11.96 -21.22 16.26
N LEU A 189 12.76 -20.76 15.33
CA LEU A 189 14.13 -21.26 15.14
C LEU A 189 14.91 -21.18 16.46
N LYS A 190 14.80 -20.02 17.15
CA LYS A 190 15.50 -19.77 18.43
C LYS A 190 15.06 -20.74 19.51
N SER A 191 13.75 -20.97 19.67
CA SER A 191 13.23 -21.88 20.71
C SER A 191 13.54 -23.34 20.42
N ARG A 192 13.73 -23.73 19.16
CA ARG A 192 14.12 -25.10 18.81
C ARG A 192 15.51 -25.46 19.34
N TYR A 193 16.46 -24.52 19.26
CA TYR A 193 17.85 -24.76 19.69
C TYR A 193 18.05 -24.55 21.19
N SER A 194 17.08 -23.99 21.91
CA SER A 194 17.17 -23.77 23.36
C SER A 194 16.46 -24.85 24.19
N SER A 195 15.76 -25.79 23.58
CA SER A 195 14.94 -26.78 24.31
C SER A 195 15.06 -28.18 23.71
N GLY A 196 15.85 -29.03 24.33
CA GLY A 196 15.91 -30.45 24.00
C GLY A 196 16.29 -30.75 22.56
N TYR A 197 15.43 -31.45 21.84
CA TYR A 197 15.69 -31.89 20.47
C TYR A 197 15.23 -30.85 19.46
N PRO A 198 16.14 -30.20 18.73
CA PRO A 198 15.78 -29.09 17.78
C PRO A 198 14.84 -29.53 16.65
N TRP A 199 14.80 -30.81 16.32
CA TRP A 199 13.95 -31.34 15.25
C TRP A 199 12.54 -31.70 15.75
N VAL A 200 12.24 -31.58 17.03
CA VAL A 200 10.92 -31.91 17.58
C VAL A 200 10.07 -30.65 17.65
N PHE A 201 9.20 -30.49 16.66
CA PHE A 201 8.20 -29.40 16.56
C PHE A 201 6.99 -29.93 15.78
N ASP A 202 5.88 -29.27 15.93
CA ASP A 202 4.66 -29.60 15.19
C ASP A 202 4.34 -28.52 14.14
N ILE A 203 3.60 -28.91 13.13
CA ILE A 203 3.01 -28.02 12.12
C ILE A 203 1.50 -28.11 12.30
N VAL A 204 0.94 -27.07 12.94
CA VAL A 204 -0.48 -27.09 13.35
C VAL A 204 -1.43 -26.68 12.23
N GLU A 205 -0.88 -26.11 11.15
CA GLU A 205 -1.65 -25.74 9.95
C GLU A 205 -0.68 -25.48 8.79
N PRO A 206 -1.15 -25.59 7.56
CA PRO A 206 -0.32 -25.22 6.41
C PRO A 206 0.11 -23.77 6.48
N GLY A 207 1.41 -23.54 6.37
CA GLY A 207 1.99 -22.20 6.36
C GLY A 207 2.85 -21.95 5.12
N TYR A 208 3.61 -20.85 5.15
CA TYR A 208 4.33 -20.33 3.99
C TYR A 208 5.78 -20.05 4.35
N ASN A 209 6.63 -19.89 3.35
CA ASN A 209 7.98 -19.38 3.56
C ASN A 209 8.02 -17.91 3.12
N TYR A 210 7.56 -17.02 4.00
CA TYR A 210 7.45 -15.59 3.74
C TYR A 210 8.37 -14.76 4.66
N ARG A 211 9.45 -15.38 5.15
CA ARG A 211 10.40 -14.74 6.08
C ARG A 211 11.27 -13.71 5.37
N MET A 212 11.55 -12.60 6.05
CA MET A 212 12.59 -11.64 5.63
C MET A 212 13.95 -12.11 6.18
N ASP A 213 15.01 -11.95 5.41
CA ASP A 213 16.36 -12.29 5.83
C ASP A 213 17.05 -11.12 6.56
N GLU A 214 18.19 -11.39 7.18
CA GLU A 214 18.96 -10.42 7.96
C GLU A 214 19.57 -9.30 7.11
N ILE A 215 19.93 -9.59 5.86
CA ILE A 215 20.54 -8.62 4.93
C ILE A 215 19.54 -7.50 4.64
N ARG A 216 18.32 -7.91 4.25
CA ARG A 216 17.23 -6.96 3.97
C ARG A 216 16.82 -6.20 5.23
N ALA A 217 16.78 -6.87 6.38
CA ALA A 217 16.44 -6.21 7.65
C ALA A 217 17.47 -5.14 8.02
N ALA A 218 18.77 -5.42 7.84
CA ALA A 218 19.85 -4.44 8.09
C ALA A 218 19.71 -3.21 7.19
N LEU A 219 19.40 -3.44 5.91
CA LEU A 219 19.10 -2.33 4.98
C LEU A 219 17.89 -1.54 5.46
N GLY A 220 16.82 -2.25 5.89
CA GLY A 220 15.59 -1.64 6.40
C GLY A 220 15.82 -0.73 7.59
N ILE A 221 16.69 -1.11 8.52
CA ILE A 221 17.07 -0.27 9.68
C ILE A 221 17.64 1.06 9.20
N THR A 222 18.61 0.98 8.28
CA THR A 222 19.29 2.16 7.75
C THR A 222 18.31 3.09 7.01
N GLN A 223 17.43 2.51 6.20
CA GLN A 223 16.42 3.26 5.45
C GLN A 223 15.40 3.91 6.39
N LEU A 224 14.92 3.17 7.41
CA LEU A 224 13.92 3.68 8.36
C LEU A 224 14.46 4.90 9.15
N ASN A 225 15.74 4.89 9.51
CA ASN A 225 16.36 6.01 10.21
C ASN A 225 16.31 7.31 9.38
N ARG A 226 16.15 7.20 8.06
CA ARG A 226 16.17 8.35 7.14
C ARG A 226 14.75 8.74 6.67
N ILE A 227 13.70 8.02 7.07
CA ILE A 227 12.34 8.17 6.47
C ILE A 227 11.82 9.61 6.58
N ASN A 228 11.99 10.28 7.73
CA ASN A 228 11.49 11.64 7.89
C ASN A 228 12.16 12.60 6.90
N LYS A 229 13.48 12.47 6.71
CA LYS A 229 14.21 13.30 5.74
C LYS A 229 13.78 12.98 4.31
N ILE A 230 13.59 11.70 3.99
CA ILE A 230 13.12 11.26 2.67
C ILE A 230 11.75 11.87 2.36
N ASN A 231 10.81 11.80 3.31
CA ASN A 231 9.46 12.33 3.10
C ASN A 231 9.45 13.86 3.02
N GLU A 232 10.30 14.53 3.80
CA GLU A 232 10.48 16.00 3.71
C GLU A 232 10.97 16.40 2.31
N LEU A 233 11.98 15.72 1.78
CA LEU A 233 12.51 16.00 0.43
C LEU A 233 11.44 15.77 -0.64
N ARG A 234 10.66 14.69 -0.52
CA ARG A 234 9.53 14.42 -1.43
C ARG A 234 8.46 15.49 -1.34
N LYS A 235 8.13 15.93 -0.11
CA LYS A 235 7.17 17.03 0.10
C LYS A 235 7.65 18.31 -0.59
N ASN A 236 8.92 18.68 -0.41
CA ASN A 236 9.48 19.89 -1.00
C ASN A 236 9.47 19.83 -2.54
N ALA A 237 9.78 18.67 -3.12
CA ALA A 237 9.70 18.49 -4.57
C ALA A 237 8.24 18.57 -5.06
N SER A 238 7.28 18.02 -4.27
CA SER A 238 5.85 18.11 -4.61
C SER A 238 5.35 19.54 -4.55
N LEU A 239 5.76 20.31 -3.52
CA LEU A 239 5.42 21.74 -3.41
C LEU A 239 5.96 22.53 -4.60
N TYR A 240 7.17 22.20 -5.08
CA TYR A 240 7.75 22.86 -6.24
C TYR A 240 6.92 22.60 -7.50
N TYR A 241 6.51 21.36 -7.75
CA TYR A 241 5.59 21.05 -8.85
C TYR A 241 4.26 21.78 -8.68
N HIS A 242 3.68 21.74 -7.49
CA HIS A 242 2.37 22.34 -7.22
C HIS A 242 2.39 23.83 -7.54
N LYS A 243 3.38 24.57 -7.00
CA LYS A 243 3.56 26.01 -7.23
C LYS A 243 3.64 26.35 -8.73
N ASN A 244 4.34 25.51 -9.49
CA ASN A 244 4.66 25.83 -10.89
C ASN A 244 3.63 25.30 -11.90
N LEU A 245 2.78 24.34 -11.50
CA LEU A 245 1.76 23.76 -12.39
C LEU A 245 0.34 24.23 -12.07
N GLN A 246 0.14 24.94 -10.95
CA GLN A 246 -1.18 25.48 -10.59
C GLN A 246 -1.67 26.43 -11.70
N ASN A 247 -2.98 26.49 -11.84
CA ASN A 247 -3.66 27.37 -12.82
C ASN A 247 -3.46 26.97 -14.30
N ILE A 248 -2.96 25.76 -14.59
CA ILE A 248 -2.96 25.26 -15.99
C ILE A 248 -4.35 24.68 -16.27
N PRO A 249 -5.13 25.25 -17.19
CA PRO A 249 -6.49 24.75 -17.45
C PRO A 249 -6.48 23.27 -17.83
N GLY A 250 -7.31 22.49 -17.16
CA GLY A 250 -7.44 21.05 -17.41
C GLY A 250 -6.39 20.17 -16.76
N ILE A 251 -5.43 20.75 -16.03
CA ILE A 251 -4.50 19.96 -15.18
C ILE A 251 -4.98 20.06 -13.73
N ILE A 252 -5.42 18.94 -13.17
CA ILE A 252 -5.82 18.89 -11.76
C ILE A 252 -4.64 18.32 -10.98
N LEU A 253 -4.19 19.04 -9.98
CA LEU A 253 -3.03 18.66 -9.14
C LEU A 253 -3.50 17.90 -7.91
N PRO A 254 -2.63 17.03 -7.32
CA PRO A 254 -2.98 16.40 -6.05
C PRO A 254 -3.06 17.44 -4.93
N ASP A 255 -3.86 17.13 -3.91
CA ASP A 255 -3.97 18.00 -2.74
C ASP A 255 -2.62 18.10 -2.02
N MET A 256 -2.29 19.30 -1.60
CA MET A 256 -1.12 19.53 -0.75
C MET A 256 -1.58 19.73 0.68
N VAL A 257 -0.93 19.00 1.59
CA VAL A 257 -1.29 19.05 3.01
C VAL A 257 -0.13 19.61 3.84
N ASN A 258 -0.45 20.34 4.89
CA ASN A 258 0.56 20.93 5.77
C ASN A 258 0.99 19.96 6.89
N ASP A 259 0.17 18.99 7.21
CA ASP A 259 0.42 18.00 8.24
C ASP A 259 1.14 16.77 7.67
N LYS A 260 1.13 15.68 8.41
CA LYS A 260 1.76 14.41 8.02
C LYS A 260 0.78 13.40 7.41
N SER A 261 -0.38 13.87 6.92
CA SER A 261 -1.37 12.96 6.33
C SER A 261 -0.99 12.48 4.90
N HIS A 262 0.20 12.86 4.43
CA HIS A 262 0.70 12.46 3.11
C HIS A 262 2.22 12.26 3.17
N SER A 263 2.71 11.10 2.73
CA SER A 263 4.15 10.80 2.63
C SER A 263 4.73 11.10 1.24
N TYR A 264 3.93 11.60 0.33
CA TYR A 264 4.34 12.03 -1.03
C TYR A 264 5.09 10.89 -1.77
N HIS A 265 4.50 9.70 -1.76
CA HIS A 265 5.06 8.57 -2.52
C HIS A 265 5.04 8.85 -4.02
N LEU A 266 3.94 9.38 -4.53
CA LEU A 266 3.80 9.80 -5.93
C LEU A 266 3.23 11.22 -6.01
N TYR A 267 3.55 11.90 -7.10
CA TYR A 267 2.91 13.16 -7.49
C TYR A 267 2.11 12.88 -8.76
N THR A 268 0.81 12.63 -8.60
CA THR A 268 -0.07 12.20 -9.69
C THR A 268 -1.02 13.31 -10.07
N ILE A 269 -0.90 13.83 -11.29
CA ILE A 269 -1.80 14.83 -11.85
C ILE A 269 -2.93 14.12 -12.60
N ARG A 270 -4.07 14.84 -12.81
CA ARG A 270 -5.12 14.40 -13.74
C ARG A 270 -5.16 15.36 -14.92
N VAL A 271 -5.17 14.79 -16.12
CA VAL A 271 -5.21 15.52 -17.40
C VAL A 271 -6.64 15.45 -17.91
N THR A 272 -7.34 16.58 -17.86
CA THR A 272 -8.77 16.69 -18.20
C THR A 272 -9.00 17.83 -19.20
N LYS A 273 -10.21 17.94 -19.74
CA LYS A 273 -10.58 19.14 -20.53
C LYS A 273 -10.63 20.37 -19.60
N PRO A 274 -10.19 21.55 -20.02
CA PRO A 274 -9.87 21.91 -21.41
C PRO A 274 -8.38 21.79 -21.80
N PHE A 275 -7.56 21.00 -21.10
CA PHE A 275 -6.16 20.81 -21.51
C PHE A 275 -6.14 20.27 -22.95
N LYS A 276 -5.26 20.81 -23.78
CA LYS A 276 -5.24 20.54 -25.24
C LYS A 276 -4.95 19.09 -25.58
N LEU A 277 -4.07 18.44 -24.78
CA LEU A 277 -3.66 17.05 -25.00
C LEU A 277 -4.43 16.11 -24.08
N SER A 278 -4.75 14.91 -24.57
CA SER A 278 -5.18 13.81 -23.70
C SER A 278 -4.01 13.35 -22.85
N ARG A 279 -4.29 12.58 -21.75
CA ARG A 279 -3.28 11.99 -20.89
C ARG A 279 -2.25 11.18 -21.72
N ASN A 280 -2.70 10.41 -22.70
CA ASN A 280 -1.82 9.58 -23.51
C ASN A 280 -0.93 10.42 -24.45
N GLN A 281 -1.46 11.51 -24.98
CA GLN A 281 -0.67 12.44 -25.81
C GLN A 281 0.37 13.16 -24.96
N LEU A 282 0.01 13.60 -23.76
CA LEU A 282 0.96 14.23 -22.82
C LEU A 282 2.05 13.24 -22.40
N PHE A 283 1.68 11.98 -22.10
CA PHE A 283 2.64 10.92 -21.81
C PHE A 283 3.67 10.76 -22.96
N LYS A 284 3.19 10.70 -24.22
CA LYS A 284 4.07 10.58 -25.40
C LYS A 284 4.99 11.80 -25.54
N LYS A 285 4.44 13.01 -25.34
CA LYS A 285 5.22 14.25 -25.43
C LYS A 285 6.32 14.29 -24.37
N LEU A 286 6.00 13.93 -23.12
CA LEU A 286 7.00 13.85 -22.04
C LEU A 286 8.08 12.81 -22.36
N LYS A 287 7.67 11.62 -22.81
CA LYS A 287 8.60 10.55 -23.19
C LYS A 287 9.56 11.00 -24.31
N ASN A 288 9.05 11.69 -25.34
CA ASN A 288 9.87 12.21 -26.46
C ASN A 288 10.86 13.28 -26.02
N ASN A 289 10.62 13.90 -24.86
CA ASN A 289 11.54 14.85 -24.23
C ASN A 289 12.42 14.20 -23.16
N GLY A 290 12.51 12.85 -23.12
CA GLY A 290 13.38 12.11 -22.22
C GLY A 290 12.83 12.02 -20.78
N ILE A 291 11.55 12.35 -20.56
CA ILE A 291 10.94 12.38 -19.24
C ILE A 291 10.10 11.13 -19.03
N ARG A 292 10.47 10.31 -18.05
CA ARG A 292 9.71 9.10 -17.70
C ARG A 292 8.54 9.42 -16.79
N THR A 293 7.35 9.09 -17.25
CA THR A 293 6.11 9.17 -16.47
C THR A 293 5.40 7.82 -16.55
N THR A 294 4.41 7.60 -15.71
CA THR A 294 3.65 6.35 -15.77
C THR A 294 2.26 6.51 -15.16
N VAL A 295 1.47 5.46 -15.23
CA VAL A 295 0.11 5.40 -14.68
C VAL A 295 0.09 4.35 -13.57
N TYR A 296 -0.27 4.73 -12.37
CA TYR A 296 -0.41 3.84 -11.22
C TYR A 296 -1.87 3.83 -10.77
N TRP A 297 -2.69 2.85 -11.14
CA TRP A 297 -2.41 1.63 -11.89
C TRP A 297 -3.46 1.45 -13.00
N MET A 298 -3.29 0.44 -13.86
CA MET A 298 -4.41 -0.03 -14.67
C MET A 298 -5.42 -0.66 -13.69
N PRO A 299 -6.71 -0.26 -13.74
CA PRO A 299 -7.71 -0.77 -12.78
C PRO A 299 -7.85 -2.29 -12.79
N ILE A 300 -8.19 -2.84 -11.64
CA ILE A 300 -8.34 -4.30 -11.45
C ILE A 300 -9.30 -4.90 -12.48
N HIS A 301 -10.44 -4.23 -12.75
CA HIS A 301 -11.45 -4.73 -13.69
C HIS A 301 -10.93 -4.90 -15.12
N LYS A 302 -9.84 -4.23 -15.49
CA LYS A 302 -9.30 -4.30 -16.86
C LYS A 302 -8.43 -5.53 -17.10
N TYR A 303 -7.94 -6.18 -16.05
CA TYR A 303 -7.13 -7.40 -16.20
C TYR A 303 -8.01 -8.63 -16.44
N SER A 304 -7.65 -9.46 -17.42
CA SER A 304 -8.42 -10.64 -17.81
C SER A 304 -8.68 -11.62 -16.65
N ALA A 305 -7.67 -11.83 -15.82
CA ALA A 305 -7.79 -12.73 -14.65
C ALA A 305 -8.89 -12.26 -13.69
N PHE A 306 -8.91 -10.95 -13.39
CA PHE A 306 -9.85 -10.46 -12.38
C PHE A 306 -11.28 -10.32 -12.93
N ARG A 307 -11.45 -10.20 -14.25
CA ARG A 307 -12.78 -10.32 -14.85
C ARG A 307 -13.38 -11.72 -14.62
N LYS A 308 -12.52 -12.73 -14.50
CA LYS A 308 -12.95 -14.12 -14.28
C LYS A 308 -13.12 -14.47 -12.79
N PHE A 309 -12.19 -14.02 -11.95
CA PHE A 309 -12.09 -14.49 -10.56
C PHE A 309 -12.60 -13.51 -9.51
N ALA A 310 -12.86 -12.26 -9.86
CA ALA A 310 -13.43 -11.26 -8.95
C ALA A 310 -14.89 -10.95 -9.30
N LYS A 311 -15.61 -10.34 -8.34
CA LYS A 311 -16.89 -9.70 -8.64
C LYS A 311 -16.61 -8.21 -8.79
N VAL A 312 -16.87 -7.65 -9.96
CA VAL A 312 -16.66 -6.23 -10.24
C VAL A 312 -17.99 -5.49 -10.15
N SER A 313 -18.05 -4.47 -9.32
CA SER A 313 -19.21 -3.58 -9.25
C SER A 313 -19.20 -2.57 -10.39
N ASN A 314 -20.12 -1.62 -10.40
CA ASN A 314 -20.10 -0.52 -11.36
C ASN A 314 -18.94 0.43 -11.01
N VAL A 315 -17.92 0.54 -11.88
CA VAL A 315 -16.65 1.23 -11.65
C VAL A 315 -16.46 2.43 -12.60
N VAL A 316 -17.48 3.27 -12.72
CA VAL A 316 -17.52 4.43 -13.62
C VAL A 316 -16.44 5.45 -13.28
N ASN A 317 -16.29 5.79 -11.98
CA ASN A 317 -15.33 6.80 -11.55
C ASN A 317 -13.89 6.32 -11.79
N THR A 318 -13.60 5.07 -11.44
CA THR A 318 -12.27 4.50 -11.68
C THR A 318 -11.92 4.52 -13.16
N SER A 319 -12.87 4.12 -14.02
CA SER A 319 -12.66 4.09 -15.48
C SER A 319 -12.35 5.49 -16.02
N LYS A 320 -13.04 6.50 -15.54
CA LYS A 320 -12.81 7.90 -15.92
C LYS A 320 -11.44 8.38 -15.44
N ILE A 321 -11.19 8.23 -14.13
CA ILE A 321 -9.95 8.70 -13.48
C ILE A 321 -8.72 8.03 -14.09
N TYR A 322 -8.79 6.72 -14.37
CA TYR A 322 -7.69 6.00 -15.04
C TYR A 322 -7.26 6.64 -16.36
N ASN A 323 -8.19 7.17 -17.12
CA ASN A 323 -7.88 7.81 -18.40
C ASN A 323 -7.25 9.20 -18.23
N GLU A 324 -7.28 9.75 -17.01
CA GLU A 324 -6.80 11.09 -16.70
C GLU A 324 -5.46 11.10 -15.94
N ILE A 325 -5.19 10.10 -15.09
CA ILE A 325 -4.04 10.12 -14.17
C ILE A 325 -2.70 9.93 -14.87
N LEU A 326 -1.69 10.68 -14.39
CA LEU A 326 -0.31 10.59 -14.86
C LEU A 326 0.62 10.95 -13.69
N ALA A 327 1.47 10.03 -13.28
CA ALA A 327 2.45 10.27 -12.23
C ALA A 327 3.70 10.92 -12.83
N LEU A 328 4.07 12.08 -12.29
CA LEU A 328 5.28 12.81 -12.68
C LEU A 328 6.48 12.26 -11.90
N PRO A 329 7.72 12.43 -12.43
CA PRO A 329 8.92 11.98 -11.70
C PRO A 329 9.00 12.61 -10.32
N LEU A 330 9.11 11.77 -9.28
CA LEU A 330 9.24 12.23 -7.89
C LEU A 330 10.15 11.28 -7.11
N PHE A 331 11.30 11.79 -6.64
CA PHE A 331 12.23 11.06 -5.80
C PHE A 331 13.00 12.07 -4.94
N PRO A 332 13.58 11.64 -3.78
CA PRO A 332 14.11 12.60 -2.79
C PRO A 332 15.19 13.55 -3.31
N THR A 333 15.98 13.11 -4.27
CA THR A 333 17.12 13.91 -4.81
C THR A 333 16.83 14.53 -6.17
N ILE A 334 15.54 14.60 -6.58
CA ILE A 334 15.20 15.24 -7.86
C ILE A 334 15.63 16.71 -7.84
N SER A 335 16.39 17.13 -8.84
CA SER A 335 16.86 18.51 -8.92
C SER A 335 15.76 19.42 -9.49
N LYS A 336 15.83 20.72 -9.13
CA LYS A 336 14.95 21.74 -9.72
C LYS A 336 15.07 21.76 -11.24
N LYS A 337 16.28 21.60 -11.78
CA LYS A 337 16.52 21.54 -13.23
C LYS A 337 15.69 20.44 -13.90
N HIS A 338 15.66 19.24 -13.28
CA HIS A 338 14.84 18.13 -13.81
C HIS A 338 13.35 18.46 -13.71
N GLN A 339 12.92 19.04 -12.59
CA GLN A 339 11.51 19.45 -12.43
C GLN A 339 11.12 20.54 -13.42
N ASP A 340 12.02 21.51 -13.67
CA ASP A 340 11.79 22.59 -14.66
C ASP A 340 11.62 22.02 -16.07
N SER A 341 12.36 20.97 -16.43
CA SER A 341 12.19 20.29 -17.72
C SER A 341 10.78 19.69 -17.85
N VAL A 342 10.29 19.05 -16.78
CA VAL A 342 8.92 18.50 -16.75
C VAL A 342 7.88 19.62 -16.88
N ILE A 343 8.03 20.67 -16.08
CA ILE A 343 7.12 21.82 -16.04
C ILE A 343 7.05 22.51 -17.42
N LYS A 344 8.22 22.72 -18.05
CA LYS A 344 8.32 23.35 -19.38
C LYS A 344 7.51 22.57 -20.43
N VAL A 345 7.67 21.23 -20.46
CA VAL A 345 6.95 20.39 -21.43
C VAL A 345 5.43 20.48 -21.18
N ILE A 346 4.99 20.44 -19.92
CA ILE A 346 3.55 20.52 -19.61
C ILE A 346 2.99 21.92 -20.03
N LYS A 347 3.71 23.00 -19.69
CA LYS A 347 3.25 24.37 -20.00
C LYS A 347 3.22 24.67 -21.51
N SER A 348 4.09 24.00 -22.29
CA SER A 348 4.12 24.19 -23.76
C SER A 348 3.16 23.22 -24.48
N SER A 349 2.30 22.55 -23.75
CA SER A 349 1.33 21.61 -24.31
C SER A 349 -0.06 22.18 -24.39
#